data_51eb4eedc570db5bb924097d452c5ea9
#
_entry.id   51eb4eedc570db5bb924097d452c5ea9
#
_cell.length_a   1.000
_cell.length_b   1.000
_cell.length_c   1.000
_cell.angle_alpha   90.00
_cell.angle_beta   90.00
_cell.angle_gamma   90.00
#
_symmetry.space_group_name_H-M   'P 1'
#
loop_
_entity.id
_entity.type
_entity.pdbx_description
1 polymer ?
#
loop_
_entity_poly.entity_id
_entity_poly.type
_entity_poly.pdbx_seq_one_letter_code
_entity_poly.pdbx_strand_id
1 'polypeptide(L)'
;MGTDTFAHNIKLMVILIGDLSAYFDERDRHLIYIDASLAAMNFMMALETLGLSSCPINWPDIEEREQNVAKEFGLQPSEKGIMFFSVGYPLNTGGVPFSAKKNVEQVTTVY
;
A
#
# COMPACT_ATOMS: atom_id res chain seq x y z
N MET A 1 2.69 -3.52 15.42
CA MET A 1 1.83 -3.47 14.21
C MET A 1 1.41 -4.89 13.89
N GLY A 2 0.25 -5.15 13.30
CA GLY A 2 -0.24 -6.52 13.03
C GLY A 2 0.61 -7.39 12.09
N THR A 3 1.83 -6.98 11.78
CA THR A 3 2.79 -7.70 10.93
C THR A 3 3.77 -8.58 11.71
N ASP A 4 3.80 -8.49 13.03
CA ASP A 4 4.83 -9.14 13.86
C ASP A 4 4.84 -10.68 13.71
N THR A 5 3.68 -11.26 13.38
CA THR A 5 3.52 -12.70 13.20
C THR A 5 4.10 -13.23 11.89
N PHE A 6 4.22 -12.41 10.85
CA PHE A 6 4.65 -12.85 9.52
C PHE A 6 5.81 -12.04 8.90
N ALA A 7 6.20 -10.92 9.52
CA ALA A 7 7.24 -10.04 8.99
C ALA A 7 8.57 -10.77 8.71
N HIS A 8 8.92 -11.73 9.55
CA HIS A 8 10.14 -12.55 9.39
C HIS A 8 10.11 -13.46 8.15
N ASN A 9 8.92 -13.71 7.58
CA ASN A 9 8.76 -14.55 6.38
C ASN A 9 8.72 -13.74 5.09
N ILE A 10 8.67 -12.41 5.16
CA ILE A 10 8.64 -11.56 3.98
C ILE A 10 9.97 -11.68 3.23
N LYS A 11 9.90 -12.12 1.97
CA LYS A 11 11.08 -12.29 1.10
C LYS A 11 11.34 -11.08 0.21
N LEU A 12 10.28 -10.39 -0.18
CA LEU A 12 10.32 -9.17 -0.96
C LEU A 12 9.32 -8.18 -0.38
N MET A 13 9.82 -6.99 -0.08
CA MET A 13 8.98 -5.86 0.31
C MET A 13 9.07 -4.78 -0.75
N VAL A 14 7.93 -4.28 -1.17
CA VAL A 14 7.81 -3.16 -2.10
C VAL A 14 7.18 -2.00 -1.34
N ILE A 15 7.70 -0.81 -1.57
CA ILE A 15 7.23 0.43 -0.95
C ILE A 15 6.71 1.34 -2.06
N LEU A 16 5.48 1.79 -1.94
CA LEU A 16 4.98 2.89 -2.76
C LEU A 16 5.36 4.21 -2.10
N ILE A 17 6.06 5.04 -2.85
CA ILE A 17 6.49 6.36 -2.41
C ILE A 17 5.71 7.40 -3.21
N GLY A 18 5.11 8.35 -2.51
CA GLY A 18 4.50 9.53 -3.10
C GLY A 18 5.45 10.72 -3.01
N ASP A 19 5.55 11.49 -4.08
CA ASP A 19 6.38 12.70 -4.12
C ASP A 19 5.50 13.94 -4.21
N LEU A 20 5.46 14.72 -3.14
CA LEU A 20 4.69 15.95 -3.05
C LEU A 20 5.19 17.04 -4.01
N SER A 21 6.44 16.98 -4.46
CA SER A 21 6.98 17.95 -5.41
C SER A 21 6.40 17.82 -6.82
N ALA A 22 5.73 16.69 -7.11
CA ALA A 22 5.05 16.46 -8.38
C ALA A 22 3.73 17.25 -8.52
N TYR A 23 3.24 17.85 -7.43
CA TYR A 23 1.95 18.54 -7.40
C TYR A 23 2.12 20.06 -7.31
N PHE A 24 1.07 20.77 -7.77
CA PHE A 24 1.15 22.21 -7.97
C PHE A 24 1.18 23.02 -6.66
N ASP A 25 0.39 22.62 -5.64
CA ASP A 25 0.19 23.43 -4.44
C ASP A 25 -0.23 22.56 -3.26
N GLU A 26 -0.17 23.13 -2.05
CA GLU A 26 -0.58 22.51 -0.80
C GLU A 26 -2.00 21.91 -0.83
N ARG A 27 -2.90 22.49 -1.60
CA ARG A 27 -4.26 21.98 -1.82
C ARG A 27 -4.27 20.53 -2.34
N ASP A 28 -3.21 20.14 -3.04
CA ASP A 28 -3.09 18.84 -3.73
C ASP A 28 -2.34 17.79 -2.91
N ARG A 29 -1.93 18.12 -1.67
CA ARG A 29 -1.15 17.22 -0.80
C ARG A 29 -1.76 15.84 -0.56
N HIS A 30 -3.08 15.69 -0.73
CA HIS A 30 -3.79 14.42 -0.58
C HIS A 30 -3.70 13.53 -1.83
N LEU A 31 -3.31 14.09 -2.98
CA LEU A 31 -3.27 13.36 -4.25
C LEU A 31 -2.26 12.22 -4.24
N ILE A 32 -1.17 12.33 -3.48
CA ILE A 32 -0.20 11.25 -3.33
C ILE A 32 -0.86 9.95 -2.84
N TYR A 33 -1.87 10.05 -1.99
CA TYR A 33 -2.59 8.87 -1.48
C TYR A 33 -3.56 8.29 -2.52
N ILE A 34 -4.18 9.15 -3.31
CA ILE A 34 -5.09 8.73 -4.40
C ILE A 34 -4.27 8.03 -5.48
N ASP A 35 -3.24 8.68 -5.99
CA ASP A 35 -2.40 8.16 -7.08
C ASP A 35 -1.69 6.88 -6.67
N ALA A 36 -1.13 6.83 -5.46
CA ALA A 36 -0.52 5.63 -4.94
C ALA A 36 -1.53 4.49 -4.79
N SER A 37 -2.77 4.76 -4.36
CA SER A 37 -3.81 3.73 -4.23
C SER A 37 -4.24 3.16 -5.58
N LEU A 38 -4.34 4.00 -6.62
CA LEU A 38 -4.61 3.55 -7.98
C LEU A 38 -3.47 2.69 -8.54
N ALA A 39 -2.23 3.12 -8.34
CA ALA A 39 -1.05 2.36 -8.71
C ALA A 39 -0.95 1.03 -7.95
N ALA A 40 -1.28 1.04 -6.64
CA ALA A 40 -1.29 -0.13 -5.79
C ALA A 40 -2.22 -1.23 -6.32
N MET A 41 -3.43 -0.88 -6.72
CA MET A 41 -4.38 -1.85 -7.26
C MET A 41 -3.88 -2.48 -8.55
N ASN A 42 -3.36 -1.67 -9.46
CA ASN A 42 -2.78 -2.16 -10.71
C ASN A 42 -1.56 -3.07 -10.45
N PHE A 43 -0.72 -2.70 -9.50
CA PHE A 43 0.44 -3.51 -9.10
C PHE A 43 0.01 -4.89 -8.58
N MET A 44 -0.97 -4.95 -7.67
CA MET A 44 -1.48 -6.21 -7.15
C MET A 44 -2.06 -7.09 -8.25
N MET A 45 -2.85 -6.52 -9.17
CA MET A 45 -3.41 -7.27 -10.31
C MET A 45 -2.32 -7.78 -11.24
N ALA A 46 -1.30 -6.99 -11.51
CA ALA A 46 -0.15 -7.42 -12.33
C ALA A 46 0.60 -8.59 -11.68
N LEU A 47 0.79 -8.59 -10.37
CA LEU A 47 1.43 -9.70 -9.65
C LEU A 47 0.64 -11.01 -9.83
N GLU A 48 -0.69 -10.96 -9.73
CA GLU A 48 -1.54 -12.15 -9.95
C GLU A 48 -1.34 -12.73 -11.36
N THR A 49 -1.16 -11.89 -12.40
CA THR A 49 -0.89 -12.39 -13.76
C THR A 49 0.45 -13.11 -13.87
N LEU A 50 1.36 -12.87 -12.95
CA LEU A 50 2.69 -13.50 -12.87
C LEU A 50 2.71 -14.71 -11.91
N GLY A 51 1.56 -15.09 -11.35
CA GLY A 51 1.46 -16.16 -10.36
C GLY A 51 2.04 -15.80 -9.00
N LEU A 52 2.14 -14.51 -8.72
CA LEU A 52 2.59 -13.97 -7.44
C LEU A 52 1.39 -13.43 -6.66
N SER A 53 1.45 -13.50 -5.35
CA SER A 53 0.49 -12.86 -4.46
C SER A 53 1.14 -11.73 -3.67
N SER A 54 0.30 -10.81 -3.22
CA SER A 54 0.72 -9.68 -2.41
C SER A 54 -0.19 -9.45 -1.22
N CYS A 55 0.36 -8.85 -0.18
CA CYS A 55 -0.40 -8.36 0.95
C CYS A 55 -0.09 -6.88 1.16
N PRO A 56 -1.06 -5.98 0.94
CA PRO A 56 -0.88 -4.57 1.25
C PRO A 56 -0.81 -4.37 2.76
N ILE A 57 0.17 -3.61 3.19
CA ILE A 57 0.42 -3.28 4.58
C ILE A 57 0.26 -1.78 4.72
N ASN A 58 -0.74 -1.37 5.48
CA ASN A 58 -0.96 0.05 5.76
C ASN A 58 0.25 0.65 6.47
N TRP A 59 0.71 1.78 5.99
CA TRP A 59 1.73 2.57 6.66
C TRP A 59 1.05 3.63 7.53
N PRO A 60 1.24 3.60 8.86
CA PRO A 60 0.59 4.57 9.72
C PRO A 60 1.25 5.94 9.60
N ASP A 61 0.46 6.99 9.63
CA ASP A 61 0.89 8.38 9.66
C ASP A 61 1.43 8.74 11.06
N ILE A 62 2.64 8.26 11.33
CA ILE A 62 3.37 8.48 12.59
C ILE A 62 4.73 9.06 12.23
N GLU A 63 4.97 10.31 12.62
CA GLU A 63 6.14 11.10 12.23
C GLU A 63 7.47 10.38 12.50
N GLU A 64 7.66 9.80 13.68
CA GLU A 64 8.88 9.06 14.01
C GLU A 64 9.15 7.91 13.03
N ARG A 65 8.10 7.20 12.61
CA ARG A 65 8.22 6.09 11.65
C ARG A 65 8.50 6.58 10.24
N GLU A 66 7.87 7.67 9.84
CA GLU A 66 8.16 8.32 8.55
C GLU A 66 9.62 8.76 8.47
N GLN A 67 10.15 9.39 9.51
CA GLN A 67 11.54 9.79 9.58
C GLN A 67 12.50 8.59 9.52
N ASN A 68 12.18 7.49 10.18
CA ASN A 68 12.99 6.28 10.13
C ASN A 68 13.02 5.67 8.73
N VAL A 69 11.87 5.61 8.04
CA VAL A 69 11.78 5.14 6.65
C VAL A 69 12.54 6.07 5.72
N ALA A 70 12.35 7.38 5.85
CA ALA A 70 13.05 8.36 5.04
C ALA A 70 14.57 8.22 5.16
N LYS A 71 15.07 8.03 6.37
CA LYS A 71 16.49 7.83 6.64
C LYS A 71 17.01 6.50 6.08
N GLU A 72 16.27 5.41 6.29
CA GLU A 72 16.66 4.06 5.84
C GLU A 72 16.74 3.96 4.33
N PHE A 73 15.78 4.57 3.63
CA PHE A 73 15.68 4.49 2.16
C PHE A 73 16.19 5.74 1.44
N GLY A 74 16.73 6.71 2.15
CA GLY A 74 17.29 7.93 1.58
C GLY A 74 16.26 8.81 0.85
N LEU A 75 15.02 8.86 1.38
CA LEU A 75 13.94 9.64 0.77
C LEU A 75 14.23 11.15 0.87
N GLN A 76 13.81 11.86 -0.16
CA GLN A 76 13.85 13.32 -0.18
C GLN A 76 12.79 13.92 0.77
N PRO A 77 12.93 15.18 1.19
CA PRO A 77 11.93 15.83 2.06
C PRO A 77 10.51 15.88 1.51
N SER A 78 10.36 15.83 0.18
CA SER A 78 9.06 15.78 -0.50
C SER A 78 8.49 14.38 -0.63
N GLU A 79 9.26 13.33 -0.37
CA GLU A 79 8.88 11.95 -0.57
C GLU A 79 8.36 11.33 0.73
N LYS A 80 7.24 10.59 0.60
CA LYS A 80 6.61 9.86 1.70
C LYS A 80 6.33 8.41 1.32
N GLY A 81 6.58 7.49 2.27
CA GLY A 81 6.09 6.12 2.15
C GLY A 81 4.56 6.10 2.32
N ILE A 82 3.84 5.60 1.32
CA ILE A 82 2.37 5.56 1.33
C ILE A 82 1.84 4.19 1.71
N MET A 83 2.39 3.15 1.13
CA MET A 83 1.95 1.78 1.35
C MET A 83 3.11 0.81 1.14
N PHE A 84 3.11 -0.26 1.92
CA PHE A 84 4.06 -1.36 1.77
C PHE A 84 3.34 -2.59 1.23
N PHE A 85 4.06 -3.43 0.52
CA PHE A 85 3.56 -4.73 0.07
C PHE A 85 4.58 -5.81 0.44
N SER A 86 4.11 -6.86 1.06
CA SER A 86 4.84 -8.13 1.01
C SER A 86 4.45 -8.86 -0.28
N VAL A 87 5.44 -9.36 -1.00
CA VAL A 87 5.25 -10.08 -2.26
C VAL A 87 5.87 -11.47 -2.15
N GLY A 88 5.20 -12.47 -2.67
CA GLY A 88 5.69 -13.85 -2.67
C GLY A 88 4.80 -14.79 -3.46
N TYR A 89 5.21 -16.05 -3.51
CA TYR A 89 4.38 -17.10 -4.09
C TYR A 89 3.26 -17.50 -3.12
N PRO A 90 2.02 -17.67 -3.59
CA PRO A 90 0.92 -18.11 -2.75
C PRO A 90 1.14 -19.55 -2.28
N LEU A 91 0.67 -19.84 -1.07
CA LEU A 91 0.58 -21.23 -0.59
C LEU A 91 -0.68 -21.86 -1.17
N ASN A 92 -0.57 -23.05 -1.75
CA ASN A 92 -1.70 -23.77 -2.34
C ASN A 92 -2.78 -24.13 -1.30
N THR A 93 -2.42 -24.18 -0.03
CA THR A 93 -3.30 -24.48 1.11
C THR A 93 -3.66 -23.24 1.91
N GLY A 94 -3.14 -22.08 1.53
CA GLY A 94 -3.37 -20.81 2.20
C GLY A 94 -4.80 -20.30 1.96
N GLY A 95 -5.37 -19.68 2.98
CA GLY A 95 -6.62 -18.94 2.90
C GLY A 95 -6.45 -17.51 3.36
N VAL A 96 -7.30 -16.63 2.88
CA VAL A 96 -7.39 -15.25 3.36
C VAL A 96 -8.62 -15.09 4.25
N PRO A 97 -8.59 -14.23 5.26
CA PRO A 97 -9.76 -13.94 6.06
C PRO A 97 -10.91 -13.44 5.19
N PHE A 98 -12.12 -13.90 5.49
CA PHE A 98 -13.31 -13.40 4.80
C PHE A 98 -13.51 -11.92 5.11
N SER A 99 -13.62 -11.12 4.06
CA SER A 99 -13.93 -9.69 4.16
C SER A 99 -15.32 -9.43 3.59
N ALA A 100 -16.31 -9.27 4.46
CA ALA A 100 -17.67 -8.94 4.05
C ALA A 100 -17.70 -7.61 3.31
N LYS A 101 -18.27 -7.60 2.12
CA LYS A 101 -18.49 -6.39 1.32
C LYS A 101 -19.94 -5.97 1.42
N LYS A 102 -20.18 -4.67 1.44
CA LYS A 102 -21.54 -4.13 1.27
C LYS A 102 -22.01 -4.44 -0.15
N ASN A 103 -23.30 -4.70 -0.31
CA ASN A 103 -23.88 -4.84 -1.64
C ASN A 103 -23.98 -3.47 -2.33
N VAL A 104 -24.25 -3.47 -3.64
CA VAL A 104 -24.25 -2.26 -4.46
C VAL A 104 -25.29 -1.26 -3.97
N GLU A 105 -26.47 -1.71 -3.58
CA GLU A 105 -27.57 -0.85 -3.11
C GLU A 105 -27.24 -0.09 -1.82
N GLN A 106 -26.32 -0.65 -1.01
CA GLN A 106 -25.88 -0.01 0.24
C GLN A 106 -24.82 1.10 0.02
N VAL A 107 -24.18 1.12 -1.13
CA VAL A 107 -23.05 2.03 -1.40
C VAL A 107 -23.28 2.94 -2.59
N THR A 108 -24.44 2.82 -3.27
CA THR A 108 -24.77 3.58 -4.48
C THR A 108 -26.10 4.31 -4.29
N THR A 109 -26.13 5.56 -4.69
CA THR A 109 -27.37 6.34 -4.85
C THR A 109 -27.45 6.82 -6.30
N VAL A 110 -28.59 6.58 -6.96
CA VAL A 110 -28.85 7.05 -8.31
C VAL A 110 -29.83 8.23 -8.21
N TYR A 111 -29.50 9.36 -8.81
CA TYR A 111 -30.31 10.57 -8.87
C TYR A 111 -30.92 10.73 -10.24
#